data_cce8d16e5219d180b4bb7a2b6559936f
#
_entry.id   cce8d16e5219d180b4bb7a2b6559936f
#
_cell.length_a   1.000
_cell.length_b   1.000
_cell.length_c   1.000
_cell.angle_alpha   90.00
_cell.angle_beta   90.00
_cell.angle_gamma   90.00
#
_symmetry.space_group_name_H-M   'P 1'
#
loop_
_entity.id
_entity.type
_entity.pdbx_description
1 polymer ?
#
loop_
_entity_poly.entity_id
_entity_poly.type
_entity_poly.pdbx_seq_one_letter_code
_entity_poly.pdbx_strand_id
1 'polypeptide(L)'
;TMSIKANTLTIASIEEKYETFGPFEAGEMLVALDYGVNSLKSAKDNEELIIAIHGGNSRGYEGVYPLLQLDSEEKSIAFYRWNTSGCPNQAIKELTTFIKDNSQYKKIELYGHSYGGIVVGKLLEKNFSTFLEGHMIAAPLRGMFLVNLACRYRPPVKMGKNSTGFQWRTQKDLDMQFKNLRYDPQLQKIDGVSVNVLPETYNGNRLGHNWSLSWVADELTK
;
A
#
# COMPACT_ATOMS: atom_id res chain seq x y z
N THR A 1 -16.13 -11.24 12.97
CA THR A 1 -15.85 -9.81 12.73
C THR A 1 -14.36 -9.62 12.74
N MET A 2 -13.81 -9.02 11.69
CA MET A 2 -12.41 -8.62 11.65
C MET A 2 -12.27 -7.20 12.18
N SER A 3 -11.44 -7.05 13.22
CA SER A 3 -11.16 -5.76 13.84
C SER A 3 -9.71 -5.35 13.65
N ILE A 4 -9.44 -4.06 13.81
CA ILE A 4 -8.08 -3.55 13.96
C ILE A 4 -7.44 -4.16 15.20
N LYS A 5 -6.23 -4.66 15.08
CA LYS A 5 -5.45 -5.16 16.20
C LYS A 5 -4.82 -3.99 16.94
N ALA A 6 -5.11 -3.87 18.23
CA ALA A 6 -4.36 -3.00 19.10
C ALA A 6 -2.94 -3.57 19.33
N ASN A 7 -1.95 -2.71 19.33
CA ASN A 7 -0.57 -3.08 19.66
C ASN A 7 0.12 -1.90 20.38
N THR A 8 1.33 -2.11 20.84
CA THR A 8 2.12 -1.09 21.55
C THR A 8 2.89 -0.18 20.57
N LEU A 9 3.02 -0.57 19.31
CA LEU A 9 3.69 0.23 18.29
C LEU A 9 2.77 1.37 17.85
N THR A 10 3.29 2.59 17.87
CA THR A 10 2.57 3.81 17.46
C THR A 10 3.38 4.59 16.42
N ILE A 11 2.71 5.50 15.69
CA ILE A 11 3.40 6.43 14.78
C ILE A 11 4.48 7.22 15.54
N ALA A 12 4.19 7.71 16.73
CA ALA A 12 5.16 8.46 17.54
C ALA A 12 6.40 7.61 17.90
N SER A 13 6.23 6.34 18.25
CA SER A 13 7.37 5.46 18.54
C SER A 13 8.17 5.07 17.29
N ILE A 14 7.53 5.00 16.14
CA ILE A 14 8.21 4.82 14.84
C ILE A 14 9.03 6.06 14.49
N GLU A 15 8.47 7.26 14.68
CA GLU A 15 9.14 8.54 14.46
C GLU A 15 10.39 8.68 15.34
N GLU A 16 10.26 8.46 16.64
CA GLU A 16 11.39 8.48 17.59
C GLU A 16 12.50 7.51 17.15
N LYS A 17 12.12 6.29 16.74
CA LYS A 17 13.09 5.29 16.26
C LYS A 17 13.76 5.72 14.96
N TYR A 18 12.98 6.29 14.04
CA TYR A 18 13.48 6.80 12.77
C TYR A 18 14.47 7.96 12.95
N GLU A 19 14.14 8.92 13.80
CA GLU A 19 15.01 10.06 14.09
C GLU A 19 16.33 9.65 14.80
N THR A 20 16.25 8.65 15.68
CA THR A 20 17.41 8.21 16.48
C THR A 20 18.32 7.26 15.73
N PHE A 21 17.77 6.33 14.96
CA PHE A 21 18.53 5.20 14.39
C PHE A 21 18.37 5.07 12.86
N GLY A 22 17.42 5.76 12.25
CA GLY A 22 17.17 5.74 10.81
C GLY A 22 16.06 4.77 10.36
N PRO A 23 15.86 4.70 9.03
CA PRO A 23 14.71 3.99 8.46
C PRO A 23 14.76 2.46 8.63
N PHE A 24 15.95 1.87 8.66
CA PHE A 24 16.08 0.40 8.73
C PHE A 24 15.59 -0.13 10.08
N GLU A 25 16.06 0.44 11.18
CA GLU A 25 15.68 0.05 12.54
C GLU A 25 14.19 0.35 12.81
N ALA A 26 13.69 1.48 12.32
CA ALA A 26 12.26 1.79 12.40
C ALA A 26 11.41 0.82 11.56
N GLY A 27 11.92 0.42 10.39
CA GLY A 27 11.26 -0.58 9.52
C GLY A 27 11.14 -1.96 10.15
N GLU A 28 12.15 -2.39 10.93
CA GLU A 28 12.10 -3.66 11.67
C GLU A 28 10.91 -3.72 12.64
N MET A 29 10.51 -2.59 13.22
CA MET A 29 9.33 -2.53 14.09
C MET A 29 8.04 -2.85 13.32
N LEU A 30 7.92 -2.41 12.07
CA LEU A 30 6.75 -2.69 11.23
C LEU A 30 6.66 -4.16 10.83
N VAL A 31 7.79 -4.78 10.46
CA VAL A 31 7.80 -6.19 10.05
C VAL A 31 7.77 -7.17 11.22
N ALA A 32 7.98 -6.70 12.45
CA ALA A 32 7.80 -7.47 13.67
C ALA A 32 6.33 -7.57 14.12
N LEU A 33 5.42 -6.77 13.55
CA LEU A 33 3.99 -6.84 13.85
C LEU A 33 3.39 -8.20 13.48
N ASP A 34 2.35 -8.59 14.18
CA ASP A 34 1.54 -9.77 13.83
C ASP A 34 0.83 -9.60 12.48
N TYR A 35 0.55 -10.70 11.81
CA TYR A 35 -0.26 -10.66 10.59
C TYR A 35 -1.66 -10.11 10.87
N GLY A 36 -2.17 -9.28 9.95
CA GLY A 36 -3.45 -8.60 10.01
C GLY A 36 -3.33 -7.08 9.99
N VAL A 37 -4.44 -6.40 10.22
CA VAL A 37 -4.49 -4.92 10.27
C VAL A 37 -4.11 -4.46 11.67
N ASN A 38 -2.97 -3.80 11.79
CA ASN A 38 -2.39 -3.34 13.06
C ASN A 38 -2.57 -1.83 13.18
N SER A 39 -3.19 -1.36 14.27
CA SER A 39 -3.33 0.07 14.55
C SER A 39 -1.96 0.68 14.90
N LEU A 40 -1.62 1.78 14.25
CA LEU A 40 -0.46 2.59 14.60
C LEU A 40 -0.88 3.93 15.21
N LYS A 41 -2.09 4.40 14.88
CA LYS A 41 -2.68 5.62 15.40
C LYS A 41 -4.20 5.56 15.27
N SER A 42 -4.90 6.06 16.27
CA SER A 42 -6.35 6.29 16.23
C SER A 42 -6.64 7.78 16.32
N ALA A 43 -7.33 8.32 15.33
CA ALA A 43 -7.81 9.70 15.35
C ALA A 43 -9.01 9.84 16.27
N LYS A 44 -9.24 11.08 16.76
CA LYS A 44 -10.34 11.38 17.71
C LYS A 44 -11.71 11.05 17.12
N ASP A 45 -11.97 11.49 15.89
CA ASP A 45 -13.27 11.31 15.24
C ASP A 45 -13.37 9.96 14.51
N ASN A 46 -12.23 9.31 14.28
CA ASN A 46 -12.10 7.96 13.70
C ASN A 46 -12.95 7.71 12.43
N GLU A 47 -13.10 8.75 11.59
CA GLU A 47 -13.92 8.68 10.37
C GLU A 47 -13.12 8.25 9.14
N GLU A 48 -11.82 8.54 9.11
CA GLU A 48 -10.92 8.19 8.02
C GLU A 48 -9.80 7.27 8.51
N LEU A 49 -9.50 6.25 7.70
CA LEU A 49 -8.48 5.26 8.00
C LEU A 49 -7.52 5.12 6.82
N ILE A 50 -6.23 5.30 7.07
CA ILE A 50 -5.16 4.92 6.16
C ILE A 50 -4.72 3.49 6.48
N ILE A 51 -4.63 2.63 5.46
CA ILE A 51 -4.04 1.28 5.58
C ILE A 51 -2.85 1.18 4.62
N ALA A 52 -1.65 1.08 5.15
CA ALA A 52 -0.46 0.77 4.37
C ALA A 52 -0.32 -0.75 4.20
N ILE A 53 -0.11 -1.19 2.95
CA ILE A 53 -0.04 -2.60 2.55
C ILE A 53 1.32 -2.84 1.90
N HIS A 54 2.21 -3.55 2.59
CA HIS A 54 3.59 -3.74 2.15
C HIS A 54 3.73 -4.68 0.95
N GLY A 55 4.85 -4.56 0.25
CA GLY A 55 5.23 -5.40 -0.88
C GLY A 55 5.83 -6.75 -0.47
N GLY A 56 6.22 -7.54 -1.49
CA GLY A 56 6.91 -8.81 -1.29
C GLY A 56 8.27 -8.63 -0.63
N ASN A 57 8.61 -9.49 0.34
CA ASN A 57 9.90 -9.46 1.06
C ASN A 57 10.25 -8.08 1.67
N SER A 58 9.24 -7.30 2.03
CA SER A 58 9.43 -6.00 2.67
C SER A 58 10.24 -6.13 3.96
N ARG A 59 11.17 -5.19 4.15
CA ARG A 59 11.88 -4.98 5.42
C ARG A 59 11.31 -3.84 6.24
N GLY A 60 10.22 -3.22 5.76
CA GLY A 60 9.50 -2.16 6.43
C GLY A 60 10.08 -0.76 6.23
N TYR A 61 11.39 -0.63 6.02
CA TYR A 61 12.07 0.68 5.94
C TYR A 61 11.50 1.59 4.84
N GLU A 62 11.06 1.00 3.74
CA GLU A 62 10.47 1.73 2.63
C GLU A 62 9.13 2.38 2.98
N GLY A 63 8.44 1.86 4.00
CA GLY A 63 7.15 2.36 4.48
C GLY A 63 7.23 3.37 5.61
N VAL A 64 8.38 3.51 6.28
CA VAL A 64 8.52 4.37 7.47
C VAL A 64 8.25 5.83 7.14
N TYR A 65 9.06 6.42 6.26
CA TYR A 65 8.91 7.82 5.88
C TYR A 65 7.51 8.13 5.32
N PRO A 66 6.96 7.33 4.41
CA PRO A 66 5.59 7.53 3.93
C PRO A 66 4.53 7.54 5.02
N LEU A 67 4.62 6.64 6.00
CA LEU A 67 3.68 6.62 7.12
C LEU A 67 3.76 7.89 7.97
N LEU A 68 4.96 8.39 8.24
CA LEU A 68 5.17 9.64 8.99
C LEU A 68 4.67 10.85 8.19
N GLN A 69 4.91 10.86 6.87
CA GLN A 69 4.50 11.95 6.00
C GLN A 69 2.98 12.04 5.82
N LEU A 70 2.29 10.89 5.79
CA LEU A 70 0.83 10.82 5.67
C LEU A 70 0.10 11.04 7.01
N ASP A 71 0.84 11.12 8.10
CA ASP A 71 0.24 11.36 9.42
C ASP A 71 -0.44 12.74 9.50
N SER A 72 -1.67 12.75 9.98
CA SER A 72 -2.45 13.96 10.24
C SER A 72 -3.37 13.73 11.43
N GLU A 73 -3.77 14.80 12.13
CA GLU A 73 -4.61 14.68 13.33
C GLU A 73 -5.97 14.03 13.05
N GLU A 74 -6.47 14.15 11.82
CA GLU A 74 -7.81 13.74 11.42
C GLU A 74 -7.90 12.26 11.02
N LYS A 75 -6.75 11.59 10.72
CA LYS A 75 -6.73 10.25 10.16
C LYS A 75 -6.17 9.23 11.13
N SER A 76 -6.87 8.10 11.23
CA SER A 76 -6.33 6.88 11.83
C SER A 76 -5.37 6.21 10.84
N ILE A 77 -4.33 5.55 11.37
CA ILE A 77 -3.32 4.89 10.56
C ILE A 77 -3.17 3.44 11.02
N ALA A 78 -3.15 2.53 10.06
CA ALA A 78 -2.90 1.12 10.28
C ALA A 78 -1.89 0.58 9.26
N PHE A 79 -1.18 -0.46 9.67
CA PHE A 79 -0.28 -1.23 8.83
C PHE A 79 -0.83 -2.65 8.66
N TYR A 80 -1.04 -3.08 7.44
CA TYR A 80 -1.45 -4.45 7.13
C TYR A 80 -0.24 -5.34 6.91
N ARG A 81 0.03 -6.18 7.89
CA ARG A 81 1.09 -7.19 7.84
C ARG A 81 0.53 -8.49 7.30
N TRP A 82 1.13 -9.03 6.23
CA TRP A 82 0.65 -10.25 5.60
C TRP A 82 1.79 -11.13 5.06
N ASN A 83 1.49 -12.41 4.83
CA ASN A 83 2.45 -13.34 4.27
C ASN A 83 2.54 -13.19 2.75
N THR A 84 3.62 -12.60 2.28
CA THR A 84 3.87 -12.35 0.86
C THR A 84 4.49 -13.51 0.10
N SER A 85 4.80 -14.63 0.77
CA SER A 85 5.34 -15.84 0.13
C SER A 85 4.28 -16.62 -0.64
N GLY A 86 3.00 -16.31 -0.40
CA GLY A 86 1.86 -16.96 -1.04
C GLY A 86 1.14 -16.10 -2.05
N CYS A 87 -0.06 -16.53 -2.40
CA CYS A 87 -0.94 -15.82 -3.29
C CYS A 87 -1.61 -14.61 -2.61
N PRO A 88 -1.90 -13.52 -3.33
CA PRO A 88 -2.54 -12.33 -2.76
C PRO A 88 -4.00 -12.58 -2.37
N ASN A 89 -4.58 -13.71 -2.77
CA ASN A 89 -6.00 -14.03 -2.59
C ASN A 89 -6.44 -14.01 -1.12
N GLN A 90 -5.57 -14.48 -0.21
CA GLN A 90 -5.88 -14.45 1.22
C GLN A 90 -5.91 -13.02 1.75
N ALA A 91 -4.91 -12.19 1.41
CA ALA A 91 -4.87 -10.79 1.79
C ALA A 91 -6.09 -10.02 1.24
N ILE A 92 -6.46 -10.27 -0.02
CA ILE A 92 -7.65 -9.67 -0.64
C ILE A 92 -8.93 -10.10 0.11
N LYS A 93 -9.05 -11.36 0.50
CA LYS A 93 -10.20 -11.87 1.27
C LYS A 93 -10.26 -11.23 2.66
N GLU A 94 -9.15 -11.21 3.38
CA GLU A 94 -9.06 -10.63 4.72
C GLU A 94 -9.40 -9.15 4.72
N LEU A 95 -8.80 -8.36 3.84
CA LEU A 95 -9.11 -6.93 3.74
C LEU A 95 -10.52 -6.66 3.21
N THR A 96 -11.07 -7.52 2.35
CA THR A 96 -12.48 -7.42 1.95
C THR A 96 -13.41 -7.58 3.15
N THR A 97 -13.13 -8.56 4.02
CA THR A 97 -13.90 -8.78 5.26
C THR A 97 -13.68 -7.62 6.22
N PHE A 98 -12.43 -7.18 6.40
CA PHE A 98 -12.11 -6.04 7.27
C PHE A 98 -12.88 -4.78 6.88
N ILE A 99 -12.86 -4.39 5.59
CA ILE A 99 -13.57 -3.19 5.10
C ILE A 99 -15.08 -3.30 5.35
N LYS A 100 -15.67 -4.47 5.13
CA LYS A 100 -17.11 -4.69 5.39
C LYS A 100 -17.47 -4.62 6.86
N ASP A 101 -16.62 -5.19 7.71
CA ASP A 101 -16.85 -5.23 9.17
C ASP A 101 -16.58 -3.89 9.85
N ASN A 102 -15.89 -2.97 9.17
CA ASN A 102 -15.50 -1.64 9.68
C ASN A 102 -16.14 -0.50 8.87
N SER A 103 -17.42 -0.65 8.54
CA SER A 103 -18.19 0.34 7.77
C SER A 103 -18.47 1.66 8.51
N GLN A 104 -18.05 1.79 9.78
CA GLN A 104 -18.06 3.04 10.53
C GLN A 104 -17.09 4.07 9.95
N TYR A 105 -16.02 3.65 9.27
CA TYR A 105 -15.18 4.58 8.52
C TYR A 105 -15.92 5.11 7.30
N LYS A 106 -15.97 6.43 7.15
CA LYS A 106 -16.55 7.08 5.96
C LYS A 106 -15.64 6.87 4.74
N LYS A 107 -14.32 6.90 5.00
CA LYS A 107 -13.27 6.74 3.97
C LYS A 107 -12.16 5.81 4.47
N ILE A 108 -11.73 4.91 3.60
CA ILE A 108 -10.52 4.12 3.80
C ILE A 108 -9.57 4.38 2.63
N GLU A 109 -8.38 4.86 2.94
CA GLU A 109 -7.29 5.06 1.99
C GLU A 109 -6.35 3.85 2.04
N LEU A 110 -6.12 3.22 0.89
CA LEU A 110 -5.28 2.03 0.76
C LEU A 110 -4.00 2.40 0.02
N TYR A 111 -2.86 2.27 0.68
CA TYR A 111 -1.54 2.50 0.09
C TYR A 111 -0.84 1.18 -0.12
N GLY A 112 -0.89 0.64 -1.33
CA GLY A 112 -0.28 -0.64 -1.67
C GLY A 112 1.00 -0.47 -2.48
N HIS A 113 2.11 -0.96 -1.92
CA HIS A 113 3.40 -0.98 -2.61
C HIS A 113 3.65 -2.32 -3.28
N SER A 114 4.11 -2.27 -4.54
CA SER A 114 4.55 -3.48 -5.24
C SER A 114 3.47 -4.59 -5.20
N TYR A 115 3.75 -5.72 -4.56
CA TYR A 115 2.79 -6.82 -4.39
C TYR A 115 1.55 -6.40 -3.57
N GLY A 116 1.70 -5.47 -2.62
CA GLY A 116 0.57 -4.83 -1.92
C GLY A 116 -0.33 -4.01 -2.84
N GLY A 117 0.23 -3.42 -3.89
CA GLY A 117 -0.55 -2.70 -4.91
C GLY A 117 -1.45 -3.62 -5.75
N ILE A 118 -1.05 -4.88 -5.94
CA ILE A 118 -1.94 -5.92 -6.53
C ILE A 118 -3.16 -6.13 -5.64
N VAL A 119 -2.97 -6.19 -4.32
CA VAL A 119 -4.07 -6.35 -3.36
C VAL A 119 -5.02 -5.15 -3.44
N VAL A 120 -4.48 -3.92 -3.45
CA VAL A 120 -5.29 -2.69 -3.61
C VAL A 120 -6.09 -2.72 -4.91
N GLY A 121 -5.47 -3.02 -6.04
CA GLY A 121 -6.15 -3.09 -7.34
C GLY A 121 -7.32 -4.06 -7.33
N LYS A 122 -7.17 -5.20 -6.67
CA LYS A 122 -8.25 -6.20 -6.53
C LYS A 122 -9.35 -5.80 -5.55
N LEU A 123 -9.03 -4.99 -4.54
CA LEU A 123 -10.04 -4.43 -3.63
C LEU A 123 -10.87 -3.35 -4.34
N LEU A 124 -10.23 -2.50 -5.14
CA LEU A 124 -10.93 -1.44 -5.89
C LEU A 124 -11.92 -1.97 -6.94
N GLU A 125 -11.78 -3.21 -7.42
CA GLU A 125 -12.78 -3.83 -8.30
C GLU A 125 -14.12 -4.15 -7.59
N LYS A 126 -14.11 -4.19 -6.25
CA LYS A 126 -15.27 -4.60 -5.45
C LYS A 126 -16.15 -3.40 -5.10
N ASN A 127 -17.40 -3.69 -4.77
CA ASN A 127 -18.35 -2.69 -4.29
C ASN A 127 -18.39 -2.72 -2.75
N PHE A 128 -18.16 -1.56 -2.14
CA PHE A 128 -18.26 -1.36 -0.70
C PHE A 128 -19.23 -0.19 -0.39
N SER A 129 -19.80 -0.19 0.82
CA SER A 129 -20.54 0.95 1.35
C SER A 129 -19.60 2.08 1.75
N THR A 130 -18.44 1.74 2.31
CA THR A 130 -17.36 2.68 2.63
C THR A 130 -16.71 3.19 1.36
N PHE A 131 -16.41 4.49 1.29
CA PHE A 131 -15.64 5.04 0.17
C PHE A 131 -14.19 4.57 0.24
N LEU A 132 -13.69 4.02 -0.85
CA LEU A 132 -12.29 3.60 -0.97
C LEU A 132 -11.52 4.54 -1.87
N GLU A 133 -10.36 4.99 -1.39
CA GLU A 133 -9.33 5.59 -2.20
C GLU A 133 -8.12 4.65 -2.24
N GLY A 134 -7.67 4.29 -3.42
CA GLY A 134 -6.58 3.31 -3.54
C GLY A 134 -5.40 3.83 -4.33
N HIS A 135 -4.21 3.71 -3.75
CA HIS A 135 -2.94 4.06 -4.35
C HIS A 135 -2.14 2.77 -4.62
N MET A 136 -1.96 2.45 -5.90
CA MET A 136 -1.20 1.30 -6.39
C MET A 136 0.19 1.79 -6.82
N ILE A 137 1.19 1.64 -5.94
CA ILE A 137 2.51 2.26 -6.07
C ILE A 137 3.52 1.21 -6.53
N ALA A 138 4.17 1.45 -7.66
CA ALA A 138 5.12 0.51 -8.29
C ALA A 138 4.54 -0.92 -8.37
N ALA A 139 3.24 -1.02 -8.65
CA ALA A 139 2.50 -2.27 -8.57
C ALA A 139 2.53 -3.05 -9.89
N PRO A 140 2.91 -4.35 -9.89
CA PRO A 140 2.91 -5.20 -11.08
C PRO A 140 1.49 -5.70 -11.41
N LEU A 141 0.58 -4.77 -11.75
CA LEU A 141 -0.85 -5.03 -11.89
C LEU A 141 -1.22 -5.97 -13.05
N ARG A 142 -0.38 -6.09 -14.07
CA ARG A 142 -0.52 -7.16 -15.10
C ARG A 142 -0.25 -8.54 -14.53
N GLY A 143 0.26 -8.59 -13.31
CA GLY A 143 0.79 -9.78 -12.69
C GLY A 143 2.18 -10.17 -13.22
N MET A 144 2.74 -11.19 -12.60
CA MET A 144 3.96 -11.86 -13.04
C MET A 144 3.63 -13.31 -13.36
N PHE A 145 4.38 -13.93 -14.26
CA PHE A 145 4.08 -15.28 -14.78
C PHE A 145 3.69 -16.29 -13.68
N LEU A 146 4.50 -16.36 -12.62
CA LEU A 146 4.25 -17.30 -11.52
C LEU A 146 2.97 -16.95 -10.74
N VAL A 147 2.72 -15.67 -10.48
CA VAL A 147 1.52 -15.21 -9.77
C VAL A 147 0.27 -15.45 -10.59
N ASN A 148 0.34 -15.19 -11.90
CA ASN A 148 -0.79 -15.41 -12.80
C ASN A 148 -1.15 -16.90 -12.89
N LEU A 149 -0.15 -17.76 -13.00
CA LEU A 149 -0.36 -19.20 -13.15
C LEU A 149 -0.74 -19.87 -11.83
N ALA A 150 0.12 -19.73 -10.80
CA ALA A 150 -0.05 -20.44 -9.52
C ALA A 150 -1.23 -19.90 -8.70
N CYS A 151 -1.47 -18.58 -8.74
CA CYS A 151 -2.52 -17.94 -7.96
C CYS A 151 -3.81 -17.69 -8.76
N ARG A 152 -3.83 -18.06 -10.03
CA ARG A 152 -4.95 -17.73 -10.94
C ARG A 152 -5.30 -16.24 -10.90
N TYR A 153 -4.28 -15.41 -10.75
CA TYR A 153 -4.45 -13.97 -10.70
C TYR A 153 -4.95 -13.44 -12.04
N ARG A 154 -5.94 -12.59 -11.97
CA ARG A 154 -6.46 -11.84 -13.12
C ARG A 154 -6.29 -10.35 -12.84
N PRO A 155 -5.61 -9.60 -13.74
CA PRO A 155 -5.46 -8.17 -13.60
C PRO A 155 -6.80 -7.46 -13.45
N PRO A 156 -6.87 -6.42 -12.61
CA PRO A 156 -8.07 -5.59 -12.51
C PRO A 156 -8.32 -4.85 -13.83
N VAL A 157 -9.58 -4.69 -14.22
CA VAL A 157 -9.96 -4.02 -15.48
C VAL A 157 -10.84 -2.79 -15.27
N LYS A 158 -11.56 -2.71 -14.16
CA LYS A 158 -12.42 -1.57 -13.81
C LYS A 158 -12.56 -1.43 -12.31
N MET A 159 -12.87 -0.24 -11.86
CA MET A 159 -13.20 -0.01 -10.45
C MET A 159 -14.66 -0.38 -10.13
N GLY A 160 -14.88 -0.77 -8.89
CA GLY A 160 -16.19 -0.89 -8.29
C GLY A 160 -16.84 0.48 -8.03
N LYS A 161 -18.07 0.44 -7.55
CA LYS A 161 -18.77 1.65 -7.11
C LYS A 161 -18.16 2.16 -5.81
N ASN A 162 -18.28 3.47 -5.61
CA ASN A 162 -17.83 4.15 -4.39
C ASN A 162 -16.33 4.04 -4.13
N SER A 163 -15.54 4.15 -5.19
CA SER A 163 -14.09 4.11 -5.12
C SER A 163 -13.42 5.05 -6.10
N THR A 164 -12.21 5.49 -5.76
CA THR A 164 -11.28 6.17 -6.66
C THR A 164 -9.93 5.47 -6.60
N GLY A 165 -9.16 5.52 -7.67
CA GLY A 165 -7.90 4.80 -7.76
C GLY A 165 -6.83 5.56 -8.52
N PHE A 166 -5.60 5.39 -8.04
CA PHE A 166 -4.40 6.00 -8.61
C PHE A 166 -3.33 4.94 -8.84
N GLN A 167 -2.83 4.86 -10.04
CA GLN A 167 -1.63 4.12 -10.39
C GLN A 167 -0.43 5.06 -10.36
N TRP A 168 0.58 4.72 -9.58
CA TRP A 168 1.85 5.43 -9.49
C TRP A 168 2.94 4.52 -10.05
N ARG A 169 3.34 4.77 -11.30
CA ARG A 169 4.24 3.91 -12.05
C ARG A 169 5.66 4.43 -11.97
N THR A 170 6.59 3.62 -11.49
CA THR A 170 8.01 3.86 -11.68
C THR A 170 8.38 3.74 -13.15
N GLN A 171 9.48 4.35 -13.57
CA GLN A 171 10.04 4.09 -14.89
C GLN A 171 10.72 2.72 -14.88
N LYS A 172 10.26 1.82 -15.72
CA LYS A 172 10.69 0.41 -15.74
C LYS A 172 12.20 0.24 -15.70
N ASP A 173 12.94 1.00 -16.53
CA ASP A 173 14.39 0.86 -16.69
C ASP A 173 15.18 1.36 -15.47
N LEU A 174 14.55 2.19 -14.63
CA LEU A 174 15.10 2.67 -13.36
C LEU A 174 14.68 1.82 -12.16
N ASP A 175 13.67 0.98 -12.34
CA ASP A 175 13.12 0.12 -11.29
C ASP A 175 13.87 -1.21 -11.23
N MET A 176 14.61 -1.46 -10.15
CA MET A 176 15.42 -2.67 -9.99
C MET A 176 14.61 -3.97 -10.01
N GLN A 177 13.32 -3.91 -9.70
CA GLN A 177 12.44 -5.09 -9.74
C GLN A 177 11.94 -5.40 -11.15
N PHE A 178 11.82 -4.38 -12.00
CA PHE A 178 11.19 -4.52 -13.32
C PHE A 178 12.13 -4.37 -14.51
N LYS A 179 13.29 -3.75 -14.35
CA LYS A 179 14.21 -3.40 -15.45
C LYS A 179 14.61 -4.57 -16.34
N ASN A 180 14.74 -5.75 -15.76
CA ASN A 180 15.18 -6.95 -16.49
C ASN A 180 14.00 -7.78 -17.06
N LEU A 181 12.76 -7.36 -16.84
CA LEU A 181 11.60 -8.02 -17.41
C LEU A 181 11.42 -7.63 -18.87
N ARG A 182 10.94 -8.58 -19.69
CA ARG A 182 10.65 -8.34 -21.12
C ARG A 182 9.52 -7.31 -21.34
N TYR A 183 8.65 -7.14 -20.35
CA TYR A 183 7.52 -6.22 -20.38
C TYR A 183 7.46 -5.44 -19.07
N ASP A 184 6.76 -4.31 -19.08
CA ASP A 184 6.49 -3.57 -17.86
C ASP A 184 5.22 -4.12 -17.20
N PRO A 185 5.32 -4.76 -16.02
CA PRO A 185 4.17 -5.36 -15.34
C PRO A 185 3.22 -4.33 -14.75
N GLN A 186 3.61 -3.05 -14.69
CA GLN A 186 2.77 -1.96 -14.22
C GLN A 186 1.73 -1.52 -15.27
N LEU A 187 1.96 -1.80 -16.56
CA LEU A 187 1.13 -1.33 -17.67
C LEU A 187 -0.21 -2.08 -17.75
N GLN A 188 -1.05 -1.90 -16.75
CA GLN A 188 -2.44 -2.37 -16.72
C GLN A 188 -3.38 -1.18 -16.83
N LYS A 189 -4.25 -1.21 -17.83
CA LYS A 189 -5.35 -0.25 -17.92
C LYS A 189 -6.49 -0.72 -17.03
N ILE A 190 -6.94 0.17 -16.17
CA ILE A 190 -8.10 -0.04 -15.29
C ILE A 190 -9.04 1.14 -15.52
N ASP A 191 -10.27 0.87 -15.96
CA ASP A 191 -11.24 1.92 -16.26
C ASP A 191 -11.58 2.71 -14.99
N GLY A 192 -11.45 4.04 -15.09
CA GLY A 192 -11.69 4.98 -14.00
C GLY A 192 -10.48 5.26 -13.10
N VAL A 193 -9.33 4.60 -13.31
CA VAL A 193 -8.11 4.83 -12.54
C VAL A 193 -7.25 5.92 -13.20
N SER A 194 -6.78 6.87 -12.39
CA SER A 194 -5.79 7.87 -12.79
C SER A 194 -4.39 7.26 -12.82
N VAL A 195 -3.63 7.54 -13.88
CA VAL A 195 -2.27 7.01 -14.06
C VAL A 195 -1.27 8.15 -13.97
N ASN A 196 -0.29 7.99 -13.09
CA ASN A 196 0.81 8.91 -12.87
C ASN A 196 2.13 8.16 -13.08
N VAL A 197 3.00 8.69 -13.94
CA VAL A 197 4.36 8.18 -14.13
C VAL A 197 5.29 9.02 -13.27
N LEU A 198 6.08 8.35 -12.43
CA LEU A 198 7.01 8.99 -11.53
C LEU A 198 8.22 9.57 -12.31
N PRO A 199 8.84 10.65 -11.81
CA PRO A 199 10.04 11.21 -12.43
C PRO A 199 11.24 10.25 -12.32
N GLU A 200 12.31 10.55 -13.05
CA GLU A 200 13.54 9.75 -13.05
C GLU A 200 14.32 9.87 -11.73
N THR A 201 14.18 11.00 -11.06
CA THR A 201 14.95 11.33 -9.86
C THR A 201 14.07 11.84 -8.73
N TYR A 202 14.51 11.59 -7.52
CA TYR A 202 13.93 12.10 -6.28
C TYR A 202 15.07 12.47 -5.32
N ASN A 203 15.07 13.72 -4.84
CA ASN A 203 16.13 14.25 -3.97
C ASN A 203 17.54 14.03 -4.55
N GLY A 204 17.72 14.24 -5.86
CA GLY A 204 19.00 14.09 -6.55
C GLY A 204 19.45 12.65 -6.82
N ASN A 205 18.66 11.66 -6.40
CA ASN A 205 18.95 10.24 -6.61
C ASN A 205 17.96 9.62 -7.59
N ARG A 206 18.35 8.49 -8.19
CA ARG A 206 17.46 7.71 -9.05
C ARG A 206 16.21 7.28 -8.28
N LEU A 207 15.04 7.60 -8.81
CA LEU A 207 13.77 7.17 -8.26
C LEU A 207 13.46 5.73 -8.72
N GLY A 208 13.71 4.78 -7.85
CA GLY A 208 13.48 3.36 -8.09
C GLY A 208 12.30 2.82 -7.26
N HIS A 209 12.22 1.49 -7.21
CA HIS A 209 11.09 0.75 -6.66
C HIS A 209 10.66 1.18 -5.25
N ASN A 210 11.60 1.14 -4.29
CA ASN A 210 11.26 1.41 -2.88
C ASN A 210 11.09 2.91 -2.57
N TRP A 211 11.79 3.80 -3.28
CA TRP A 211 11.68 5.24 -3.10
C TRP A 211 10.39 5.83 -3.68
N SER A 212 9.68 5.05 -4.52
CA SER A 212 8.40 5.44 -5.07
C SER A 212 7.37 5.78 -4.00
N LEU A 213 7.35 5.05 -2.88
CA LEU A 213 6.46 5.33 -1.74
C LEU A 213 6.70 6.72 -1.15
N SER A 214 7.96 7.07 -0.90
CA SER A 214 8.34 8.37 -0.33
C SER A 214 7.97 9.52 -1.26
N TRP A 215 8.23 9.37 -2.56
CA TRP A 215 7.86 10.37 -3.55
C TRP A 215 6.33 10.57 -3.61
N VAL A 216 5.57 9.48 -3.61
CA VAL A 216 4.09 9.55 -3.63
C VAL A 216 3.55 10.21 -2.36
N ALA A 217 4.10 9.89 -1.19
CA ALA A 217 3.70 10.52 0.06
C ALA A 217 3.93 12.04 0.02
N ASP A 218 5.10 12.48 -0.45
CA ASP A 218 5.39 13.92 -0.61
C ASP A 218 4.44 14.58 -1.62
N GLU A 219 4.09 13.90 -2.72
CA GLU A 219 3.18 14.45 -3.72
C GLU A 219 1.77 14.65 -3.17
N LEU A 220 1.30 13.73 -2.35
CA LEU A 220 -0.05 13.75 -1.77
C LEU A 220 -0.19 14.71 -0.57
N THR A 221 0.92 15.19 -0.01
CA THR A 221 0.94 16.07 1.17
C THR A 221 1.40 17.51 0.86
N LYS A 222 1.58 17.84 -0.43
CA LYS A 222 1.79 19.21 -0.91
C LYS A 222 0.50 19.99 -0.81
#